data_894c9836de84c9bb04421e1dabda10f7
#
_entry.id   894c9836de84c9bb04421e1dabda10f7
#
_cell.length_a   1.000
_cell.length_b   1.000
_cell.length_c   1.000
_cell.angle_alpha   90.00
_cell.angle_beta   90.00
_cell.angle_gamma   90.00
#
_symmetry.space_group_name_H-M   'P 1'
#
loop_
_entity.id
_entity.type
_entity.pdbx_description
1 polymer ?
#
loop_
_entity_poly.entity_id
_entity_poly.type
_entity_poly.pdbx_seq_one_letter_code
_entity_poly.pdbx_strand_id
1 'polypeptide(L)'
;MGLLLLVVGLAMTLFGERSVVEERLGRYAEGGLISTSAGAQEEDRSRASVLSDFFNRIGEGSDLFENISRNLARADLKLRPAEYIALIIVSAFVVGLIGFVISRFSLFFAVVSMAFGAYLPQMYVKMSQRQRLKKFDNQLGDMLNLMVNGLRAGFSTLQAMEAVSRELPSPISDEFRRVVQEMQLGIPMEDALEHLLRRINSEDLDLVITAINVQREVGGNLAEILDTISYTIRERVRIKGEIAALTAQGRATAWVIAALPILLVLLLFLLNREYVMQFFNPETRSCGIPILVLAGIMVISGFYATQKIVAIDI
;
A
#
# COMPACT_ATOMS: atom_id res chain seq x y z
N MET A 1 4.40 -20.28 -20.98
CA MET A 1 5.65 -19.84 -20.35
C MET A 1 6.37 -18.75 -21.16
N GLY A 2 6.64 -18.96 -22.46
CA GLY A 2 7.38 -17.97 -23.28
C GLY A 2 6.73 -16.60 -23.42
N LEU A 3 5.42 -16.51 -23.53
CA LEU A 3 4.69 -15.25 -23.70
C LEU A 3 4.70 -14.41 -22.43
N LEU A 4 4.68 -15.04 -21.26
CA LEU A 4 4.76 -14.39 -19.95
C LEU A 4 6.16 -13.79 -19.71
N LEU A 5 7.22 -14.51 -20.11
CA LEU A 5 8.60 -14.00 -20.07
C LEU A 5 8.82 -12.85 -21.06
N LEU A 6 8.16 -12.88 -22.23
CA LEU A 6 8.24 -11.83 -23.24
C LEU A 6 7.53 -10.55 -22.77
N VAL A 7 6.37 -10.67 -22.09
CA VAL A 7 5.64 -9.53 -21.52
C VAL A 7 6.37 -8.94 -20.31
N VAL A 8 6.93 -9.79 -19.44
CA VAL A 8 7.77 -9.34 -18.31
C VAL A 8 9.07 -8.70 -18.80
N GLY A 9 9.70 -9.28 -19.84
CA GLY A 9 10.88 -8.71 -20.49
C GLY A 9 10.57 -7.36 -21.14
N LEU A 10 9.44 -7.25 -21.87
CA LEU A 10 9.01 -5.99 -22.47
C LEU A 10 8.64 -4.93 -21.42
N ALA A 11 8.00 -5.32 -20.33
CA ALA A 11 7.73 -4.43 -19.21
C ALA A 11 9.03 -3.98 -18.53
N MET A 12 9.99 -4.86 -18.31
CA MET A 12 11.30 -4.48 -17.75
C MET A 12 12.12 -3.59 -18.69
N THR A 13 12.02 -3.75 -20.01
CA THR A 13 12.69 -2.86 -20.96
C THR A 13 12.02 -1.50 -21.11
N LEU A 14 10.69 -1.44 -20.92
CA LEU A 14 9.94 -0.18 -20.94
C LEU A 14 10.04 0.59 -19.61
N PHE A 15 10.24 -0.09 -18.48
CA PHE A 15 10.36 0.49 -17.15
C PHE A 15 11.78 0.42 -16.56
N GLY A 16 12.78 -0.03 -17.34
CA GLY A 16 14.18 -0.09 -16.93
C GLY A 16 14.68 1.30 -16.53
N GLU A 17 15.21 1.41 -15.33
CA GLU A 17 15.80 2.60 -14.74
C GLU A 17 16.85 3.21 -15.69
N ARG A 18 16.53 4.37 -16.26
CA ARG A 18 17.57 5.23 -16.81
C ARG A 18 18.33 5.85 -15.65
N SER A 19 19.54 5.40 -15.44
CA SER A 19 20.41 5.91 -14.39
C SER A 19 20.60 7.42 -14.53
N VAL A 20 20.45 8.16 -13.44
CA VAL A 20 20.67 9.61 -13.31
C VAL A 20 22.08 10.03 -13.79
N VAL A 21 22.98 9.06 -13.94
CA VAL A 21 24.35 9.20 -14.43
C VAL A 21 24.40 9.52 -15.94
N GLU A 22 23.52 8.91 -16.76
CA GLU A 22 23.47 9.19 -18.20
C GLU A 22 22.90 10.58 -18.52
N GLU A 23 21.97 11.08 -17.73
CA GLU A 23 21.42 12.43 -17.91
C GLU A 23 22.45 13.52 -17.56
N ARG A 24 23.32 13.28 -16.59
CA ARG A 24 24.41 14.22 -16.24
C ARG A 24 25.55 14.19 -17.27
N LEU A 25 25.90 13.00 -17.78
CA LEU A 25 26.94 12.87 -18.83
C LEU A 25 26.50 13.47 -20.15
N GLY A 26 25.23 13.37 -20.56
CA GLY A 26 24.69 13.99 -21.76
C GLY A 26 24.81 15.52 -21.75
N ARG A 27 24.61 16.16 -20.59
CA ARG A 27 24.67 17.61 -20.43
C ARG A 27 26.10 18.18 -20.50
N TYR A 28 27.14 17.37 -20.22
CA TYR A 28 28.55 17.75 -20.34
C TYR A 28 29.16 17.40 -21.71
N ALA A 29 28.56 16.48 -22.46
CA ALA A 29 29.00 16.11 -23.80
C ALA A 29 28.50 17.08 -24.89
N GLU A 30 27.44 17.85 -24.65
CA GLU A 30 26.91 18.86 -25.61
C GLU A 30 27.73 20.16 -25.70
N GLY A 31 28.80 20.29 -24.90
CA GLY A 31 29.71 21.44 -24.93
C GLY A 31 30.87 21.34 -25.92
N GLY A 32 31.00 20.33 -26.74
CA GLY A 32 32.18 20.17 -27.64
C GLY A 32 31.93 19.26 -28.83
N LEU A 33 31.66 19.92 -29.98
CA LEU A 33 31.98 19.53 -31.37
C LEU A 33 31.39 18.25 -32.02
N ILE A 34 30.60 18.56 -33.07
CA ILE A 34 30.46 17.87 -34.37
C ILE A 34 29.39 16.78 -34.48
N SER A 35 28.29 17.24 -35.11
CA SER A 35 27.34 16.54 -35.98
C SER A 35 27.90 15.32 -36.73
N THR A 36 27.31 14.15 -36.52
CA THR A 36 26.92 13.21 -37.58
C THR A 36 26.34 11.94 -36.96
N SER A 37 25.04 11.84 -36.89
CA SER A 37 24.16 10.63 -36.83
C SER A 37 22.81 10.93 -36.15
N ALA A 38 22.13 11.97 -36.63
CA ALA A 38 20.90 12.50 -36.00
C ALA A 38 19.59 11.87 -36.51
N GLY A 39 19.65 10.80 -37.33
CA GLY A 39 18.43 10.32 -38.02
C GLY A 39 17.66 9.19 -37.36
N ALA A 40 18.27 8.41 -36.48
CA ALA A 40 17.61 7.20 -35.94
C ALA A 40 17.17 7.30 -34.46
N GLN A 41 17.66 8.29 -33.71
CA GLN A 41 17.32 8.48 -32.30
C GLN A 41 16.17 9.48 -32.05
N GLU A 42 15.89 10.34 -33.05
CA GLU A 42 14.77 11.29 -32.93
C GLU A 42 13.40 10.66 -33.13
N GLU A 43 13.26 9.58 -33.93
CA GLU A 43 11.98 8.92 -34.17
C GLU A 43 11.46 8.16 -32.94
N ASP A 44 12.33 7.59 -32.12
CA ASP A 44 11.92 6.84 -30.92
C ASP A 44 11.63 7.77 -29.72
N ARG A 45 12.33 8.92 -29.65
CA ARG A 45 12.02 9.99 -28.69
C ARG A 45 10.70 10.69 -29.00
N SER A 46 10.36 10.86 -30.27
CA SER A 46 9.14 11.51 -30.72
C SER A 46 7.88 10.67 -30.43
N ARG A 47 7.95 9.35 -30.52
CA ARG A 47 6.81 8.47 -30.25
C ARG A 47 6.50 8.32 -28.75
N ALA A 48 7.51 8.28 -27.88
CA ALA A 48 7.32 8.24 -26.44
C ALA A 48 6.84 9.59 -25.88
N SER A 49 7.29 10.72 -26.46
CA SER A 49 6.84 12.06 -26.07
C SER A 49 5.42 12.36 -26.53
N VAL A 50 5.04 11.93 -27.74
CA VAL A 50 3.69 12.15 -28.30
C VAL A 50 2.62 11.43 -27.48
N LEU A 51 2.89 10.21 -27.00
CA LEU A 51 1.96 9.51 -26.12
C LEU A 51 1.88 10.17 -24.73
N SER A 52 3.00 10.58 -24.14
CA SER A 52 2.98 11.27 -22.85
C SER A 52 2.34 12.65 -22.94
N ASP A 53 2.55 13.38 -24.03
CA ASP A 53 1.95 14.70 -24.28
C ASP A 53 0.45 14.59 -24.60
N PHE A 54 0.03 13.54 -25.29
CA PHE A 54 -1.38 13.25 -25.52
C PHE A 54 -2.11 12.92 -24.21
N PHE A 55 -1.51 12.09 -23.35
CA PHE A 55 -2.06 11.77 -22.02
C PHE A 55 -2.01 12.98 -21.06
N ASN A 56 -0.98 13.81 -21.13
CA ASN A 56 -0.92 15.05 -20.36
C ASN A 56 -1.98 16.06 -20.81
N ARG A 57 -2.23 16.21 -22.11
CA ARG A 57 -3.29 17.11 -22.64
C ARG A 57 -4.70 16.66 -22.27
N ILE A 58 -4.96 15.35 -22.17
CA ILE A 58 -6.26 14.84 -21.71
C ILE A 58 -6.39 14.98 -20.19
N GLY A 59 -5.27 15.04 -19.46
CA GLY A 59 -5.21 15.12 -18.00
C GLY A 59 -5.14 16.51 -17.39
N GLU A 60 -4.75 17.52 -18.16
CA GLU A 60 -4.68 18.92 -17.70
C GLU A 60 -6.08 19.49 -17.47
N GLY A 61 -6.76 19.07 -16.41
CA GLY A 61 -8.06 19.62 -16.03
C GLY A 61 -9.07 18.63 -15.45
N SER A 62 -8.70 17.36 -15.25
CA SER A 62 -9.61 16.42 -14.61
C SER A 62 -9.21 16.13 -13.16
N ASP A 63 -10.17 16.26 -12.24
CA ASP A 63 -10.05 15.88 -10.82
C ASP A 63 -9.46 14.48 -10.62
N LEU A 64 -9.56 13.61 -11.63
CA LEU A 64 -9.01 12.25 -11.64
C LEU A 64 -7.48 12.25 -11.64
N PHE A 65 -6.84 13.14 -12.41
CA PHE A 65 -5.37 13.22 -12.48
C PHE A 65 -4.76 13.71 -11.16
N GLU A 66 -5.42 14.68 -10.54
CA GLU A 66 -5.02 15.20 -9.23
C GLU A 66 -5.18 14.14 -8.15
N ASN A 67 -6.29 13.40 -8.16
CA ASN A 67 -6.52 12.29 -7.22
C ASN A 67 -5.51 11.15 -7.39
N ILE A 68 -5.15 10.80 -8.65
CA ILE A 68 -4.13 9.79 -8.94
C ILE A 68 -2.76 10.27 -8.44
N SER A 69 -2.39 11.52 -8.73
CA SER A 69 -1.14 12.13 -8.30
C SER A 69 -1.02 12.14 -6.76
N ARG A 70 -2.07 12.54 -6.05
CA ARG A 70 -2.13 12.49 -4.58
C ARG A 70 -1.98 11.07 -4.05
N ASN A 71 -2.64 10.09 -4.67
CA ASN A 71 -2.55 8.70 -4.26
C ASN A 71 -1.16 8.09 -4.48
N LEU A 72 -0.51 8.42 -5.60
CA LEU A 72 0.87 8.00 -5.88
C LEU A 72 1.87 8.66 -4.92
N ALA A 73 1.71 9.95 -4.64
CA ALA A 73 2.54 10.67 -3.67
C ALA A 73 2.42 10.07 -2.25
N ARG A 74 1.21 9.69 -1.82
CA ARG A 74 0.99 8.99 -0.54
C ARG A 74 1.64 7.61 -0.48
N ALA A 75 1.77 6.92 -1.61
CA ALA A 75 2.45 5.63 -1.71
C ALA A 75 3.97 5.76 -1.84
N ASP A 76 4.49 6.97 -2.03
CA ASP A 76 5.91 7.26 -2.36
C ASP A 76 6.40 6.53 -3.62
N LEU A 77 5.49 6.30 -4.54
CA LEU A 77 5.81 5.71 -5.82
C LEU A 77 6.30 6.80 -6.76
N LYS A 78 7.53 6.65 -7.25
CA LYS A 78 8.17 7.58 -8.22
C LYS A 78 7.60 7.41 -9.63
N LEU A 79 6.31 7.10 -9.76
CA LEU A 79 5.62 6.93 -11.03
C LEU A 79 4.89 8.23 -11.41
N ARG A 80 4.95 8.58 -12.68
CA ARG A 80 4.12 9.67 -13.21
C ARG A 80 2.66 9.19 -13.34
N PRO A 81 1.66 10.06 -13.16
CA PRO A 81 0.25 9.68 -13.31
C PRO A 81 -0.05 9.00 -14.66
N ALA A 82 0.60 9.47 -15.74
CA ALA A 82 0.49 8.87 -17.08
C ALA A 82 1.03 7.44 -17.14
N GLU A 83 2.15 7.16 -16.48
CA GLU A 83 2.74 5.81 -16.40
C GLU A 83 1.85 4.85 -15.62
N TYR A 84 1.22 5.35 -14.56
CA TYR A 84 0.27 4.56 -13.77
C TYR A 84 -0.99 4.20 -14.57
N ILE A 85 -1.54 5.12 -15.37
CA ILE A 85 -2.66 4.83 -16.26
C ILE A 85 -2.25 3.81 -17.33
N ALA A 86 -1.07 3.99 -17.93
CA ALA A 86 -0.53 3.01 -18.89
C ALA A 86 -0.40 1.60 -18.25
N LEU A 87 0.07 1.53 -17.00
CA LEU A 87 0.20 0.28 -16.24
C LEU A 87 -1.19 -0.37 -16.00
N ILE A 88 -2.23 0.41 -15.70
CA ILE A 88 -3.61 -0.11 -15.57
C ILE A 88 -4.08 -0.71 -16.90
N ILE A 89 -3.86 -0.02 -18.03
CA ILE A 89 -4.29 -0.49 -19.36
C ILE A 89 -3.55 -1.78 -19.73
N VAL A 90 -2.22 -1.81 -19.54
CA VAL A 90 -1.40 -2.99 -19.84
C VAL A 90 -1.80 -4.17 -18.95
N SER A 91 -1.98 -3.97 -17.65
CA SER A 91 -2.40 -5.05 -16.75
C SER A 91 -3.79 -5.59 -17.08
N ALA A 92 -4.75 -4.71 -17.41
CA ALA A 92 -6.08 -5.10 -17.84
C ALA A 92 -6.05 -5.94 -19.12
N PHE A 93 -5.25 -5.51 -20.10
CA PHE A 93 -5.10 -6.22 -21.38
C PHE A 93 -4.45 -7.58 -21.20
N VAL A 94 -3.35 -7.67 -20.44
CA VAL A 94 -2.62 -8.92 -20.19
C VAL A 94 -3.49 -9.93 -19.45
N VAL A 95 -4.15 -9.51 -18.35
CA VAL A 95 -5.02 -10.41 -17.56
C VAL A 95 -6.27 -10.79 -18.37
N GLY A 96 -6.82 -9.86 -19.15
CA GLY A 96 -7.94 -10.13 -20.08
C GLY A 96 -7.59 -11.16 -21.14
N LEU A 97 -6.40 -11.05 -21.73
CA LEU A 97 -5.90 -12.01 -22.73
C LEU A 97 -5.66 -13.40 -22.13
N ILE A 98 -5.10 -13.48 -20.94
CA ILE A 98 -4.91 -14.72 -20.19
C ILE A 98 -6.28 -15.36 -19.91
N GLY A 99 -7.25 -14.59 -19.41
CA GLY A 99 -8.61 -15.07 -19.15
C GLY A 99 -9.33 -15.56 -20.41
N PHE A 100 -9.16 -14.87 -21.53
CA PHE A 100 -9.69 -15.26 -22.83
C PHE A 100 -9.15 -16.61 -23.32
N VAL A 101 -7.84 -16.82 -23.17
CA VAL A 101 -7.18 -18.09 -23.58
C VAL A 101 -7.58 -19.24 -22.67
N ILE A 102 -7.62 -19.04 -21.34
CA ILE A 102 -7.96 -20.10 -20.37
C ILE A 102 -9.43 -20.53 -20.52
N SER A 103 -10.33 -19.59 -20.79
CA SER A 103 -11.78 -19.86 -20.93
C SER A 103 -12.19 -20.41 -22.30
N ARG A 104 -11.26 -20.91 -23.11
CA ARG A 104 -11.50 -21.40 -24.45
C ARG A 104 -12.25 -20.40 -25.35
N PHE A 105 -11.81 -19.13 -25.35
CA PHE A 105 -12.35 -18.04 -26.18
C PHE A 105 -13.74 -17.53 -25.77
N SER A 106 -14.15 -17.70 -24.52
CA SER A 106 -15.38 -17.10 -24.00
C SER A 106 -15.18 -15.60 -23.72
N LEU A 107 -15.95 -14.76 -24.41
CA LEU A 107 -15.87 -13.31 -24.34
C LEU A 107 -16.29 -12.77 -22.95
N PHE A 108 -17.23 -13.45 -22.29
CA PHE A 108 -17.68 -13.12 -20.94
C PHE A 108 -16.54 -13.19 -19.92
N PHE A 109 -15.77 -14.29 -19.91
CA PHE A 109 -14.63 -14.43 -19.00
C PHE A 109 -13.49 -13.48 -19.34
N ALA A 110 -13.31 -13.11 -20.61
CA ALA A 110 -12.33 -12.11 -21.02
C ALA A 110 -12.65 -10.73 -20.42
N VAL A 111 -13.91 -10.30 -20.45
CA VAL A 111 -14.34 -9.02 -19.87
C VAL A 111 -14.19 -9.02 -18.35
N VAL A 112 -14.57 -10.09 -17.66
CA VAL A 112 -14.43 -10.22 -16.20
C VAL A 112 -12.97 -10.21 -15.79
N SER A 113 -12.10 -10.95 -16.50
CA SER A 113 -10.65 -10.96 -16.20
C SER A 113 -9.98 -9.62 -16.54
N MET A 114 -10.43 -8.89 -17.56
CA MET A 114 -9.96 -7.56 -17.89
C MET A 114 -10.29 -6.56 -16.77
N ALA A 115 -11.51 -6.58 -16.23
CA ALA A 115 -11.91 -5.76 -15.09
C ALA A 115 -11.08 -6.08 -13.84
N PHE A 116 -10.82 -7.36 -13.59
CA PHE A 116 -9.95 -7.80 -12.49
C PHE A 116 -8.51 -7.33 -12.69
N GLY A 117 -7.97 -7.41 -13.92
CA GLY A 117 -6.64 -6.90 -14.26
C GLY A 117 -6.48 -5.39 -14.04
N ALA A 118 -7.52 -4.60 -14.34
CA ALA A 118 -7.53 -3.16 -14.07
C ALA A 118 -7.54 -2.83 -12.56
N TYR A 119 -8.08 -3.72 -11.73
CA TYR A 119 -8.15 -3.53 -10.29
C TYR A 119 -6.82 -3.81 -9.56
N LEU A 120 -5.95 -4.68 -10.12
CA LEU A 120 -4.68 -5.09 -9.51
C LEU A 120 -3.73 -3.93 -9.18
N PRO A 121 -3.43 -2.98 -10.11
CA PRO A 121 -2.56 -1.85 -9.80
C PRO A 121 -3.13 -0.94 -8.72
N GLN A 122 -4.45 -0.75 -8.68
CA GLN A 122 -5.11 0.04 -7.63
C GLN A 122 -4.96 -0.61 -6.26
N MET A 123 -5.12 -1.93 -6.18
CA MET A 123 -4.90 -2.70 -4.96
C MET A 123 -3.46 -2.59 -4.47
N TYR A 124 -2.49 -2.66 -5.39
CA TYR A 124 -1.06 -2.52 -5.07
C TYR A 124 -0.75 -1.14 -4.48
N VAL A 125 -1.23 -0.05 -5.10
CA VAL A 125 -1.03 1.32 -4.60
C VAL A 125 -1.65 1.48 -3.20
N LYS A 126 -2.89 1.02 -3.00
CA LYS A 126 -3.54 1.06 -1.68
C LYS A 126 -2.78 0.25 -0.62
N MET A 127 -2.24 -0.90 -0.99
CA MET A 127 -1.44 -1.72 -0.08
C MET A 127 -0.13 -1.04 0.29
N SER A 128 0.55 -0.41 -0.68
CA SER A 128 1.76 0.37 -0.47
C SER A 128 1.50 1.57 0.46
N GLN A 129 0.41 2.33 0.22
CA GLN A 129 0.00 3.43 1.10
C GLN A 129 -0.22 2.96 2.54
N ARG A 130 -0.97 1.86 2.73
CA ARG A 130 -1.22 1.30 4.07
C ARG A 130 0.05 0.84 4.76
N GLN A 131 0.96 0.22 4.02
CA GLN A 131 2.25 -0.21 4.58
C GLN A 131 3.12 0.98 4.98
N ARG A 132 3.15 2.03 4.15
CA ARG A 132 3.90 3.26 4.45
C ARG A 132 3.32 3.98 5.66
N LEU A 133 1.98 4.14 5.73
CA LEU A 133 1.29 4.72 6.88
C LEU A 133 1.58 3.93 8.16
N LYS A 134 1.44 2.60 8.12
CA LYS A 134 1.74 1.74 9.26
C LYS A 134 3.19 1.85 9.72
N LYS A 135 4.15 1.97 8.78
CA LYS A 135 5.56 2.19 9.14
C LYS A 135 5.75 3.56 9.79
N PHE A 136 5.09 4.59 9.29
CA PHE A 136 5.12 5.93 9.85
C PHE A 136 4.56 5.94 11.28
N ASP A 137 3.37 5.39 11.50
CA ASP A 137 2.74 5.32 12.81
C ASP A 137 3.58 4.54 13.83
N ASN A 138 4.23 3.45 13.40
CA ASN A 138 5.14 2.70 14.27
C ASN A 138 6.38 3.51 14.69
N GLN A 139 6.82 4.48 13.88
CA GLN A 139 7.96 5.36 14.18
C GLN A 139 7.55 6.62 14.94
N LEU A 140 6.24 6.91 15.05
CA LEU A 140 5.73 8.15 15.64
C LEU A 140 6.13 8.30 17.10
N GLY A 141 6.15 7.19 17.87
CA GLY A 141 6.60 7.19 19.26
C GLY A 141 8.08 7.56 19.42
N ASP A 142 8.94 7.09 18.52
CA ASP A 142 10.37 7.41 18.53
C ASP A 142 10.60 8.86 18.13
N MET A 143 9.85 9.34 17.14
CA MET A 143 9.86 10.76 16.73
C MET A 143 9.48 11.69 17.89
N LEU A 144 8.38 11.38 18.58
CA LEU A 144 7.95 12.17 19.73
C LEU A 144 9.00 12.20 20.85
N ASN A 145 9.62 11.05 21.14
CA ASN A 145 10.70 10.99 22.12
C ASN A 145 11.89 11.87 21.73
N LEU A 146 12.30 11.82 20.47
CA LEU A 146 13.42 12.63 19.99
C LEU A 146 13.09 14.12 20.07
N MET A 147 11.88 14.51 19.69
CA MET A 147 11.41 15.90 19.82
C MET A 147 11.35 16.34 21.28
N VAL A 148 10.77 15.54 22.18
CA VAL A 148 10.68 15.85 23.62
C VAL A 148 12.06 16.05 24.23
N ASN A 149 13.00 15.14 23.93
CA ASN A 149 14.37 15.24 24.42
C ASN A 149 15.09 16.49 23.90
N GLY A 150 14.91 16.83 22.62
CA GLY A 150 15.46 18.05 22.03
C GLY A 150 14.87 19.31 22.67
N LEU A 151 13.55 19.38 22.84
CA LEU A 151 12.88 20.51 23.48
C LEU A 151 13.30 20.68 24.95
N ARG A 152 13.44 19.58 25.71
CA ARG A 152 13.96 19.61 27.09
C ARG A 152 15.42 20.05 27.17
N ALA A 153 16.21 19.77 26.13
CA ALA A 153 17.59 20.26 26.02
C ALA A 153 17.68 21.73 25.57
N GLY A 154 16.53 22.40 25.35
CA GLY A 154 16.48 23.81 24.95
C GLY A 154 16.54 24.05 23.44
N PHE A 155 16.40 23.01 22.61
CA PHE A 155 16.31 23.19 21.17
C PHE A 155 14.98 23.86 20.80
N SER A 156 15.01 24.66 19.73
CA SER A 156 13.79 25.13 19.10
C SER A 156 13.00 23.99 18.47
N THR A 157 11.70 24.17 18.24
CA THR A 157 10.84 23.18 17.57
C THR A 157 11.39 22.81 16.19
N LEU A 158 11.92 23.78 15.43
CA LEU A 158 12.55 23.55 14.14
C LEU A 158 13.80 22.65 14.27
N GLN A 159 14.66 22.92 15.25
CA GLN A 159 15.86 22.10 15.49
C GLN A 159 15.50 20.67 15.92
N ALA A 160 14.44 20.50 16.73
CA ALA A 160 13.95 19.20 17.12
C ALA A 160 13.41 18.42 15.89
N MET A 161 12.66 19.07 14.99
CA MET A 161 12.22 18.47 13.72
C MET A 161 13.39 18.15 12.78
N GLU A 162 14.42 18.98 12.77
CA GLU A 162 15.64 18.72 12.00
C GLU A 162 16.37 17.47 12.51
N ALA A 163 16.47 17.28 13.82
CA ALA A 163 17.02 16.07 14.43
C ALA A 163 16.22 14.82 13.98
N VAL A 164 14.87 14.89 14.00
CA VAL A 164 14.00 13.82 13.48
C VAL A 164 14.34 13.50 12.03
N SER A 165 14.53 14.50 11.18
CA SER A 165 14.84 14.32 9.75
C SER A 165 16.20 13.67 9.48
N ARG A 166 17.13 13.72 10.45
CA ARG A 166 18.49 13.20 10.33
C ARG A 166 18.68 11.84 10.99
N GLU A 167 18.04 11.62 12.14
CA GLU A 167 18.32 10.47 13.00
C GLU A 167 17.36 9.31 12.77
N LEU A 168 16.14 9.55 12.32
CA LEU A 168 15.16 8.49 12.14
C LEU A 168 15.19 7.90 10.73
N PRO A 169 14.74 6.63 10.56
CA PRO A 169 14.65 6.00 9.26
C PRO A 169 13.43 6.51 8.46
N SER A 170 13.45 6.28 7.12
CA SER A 170 12.27 6.49 6.27
C SER A 170 11.09 5.60 6.72
N PRO A 171 9.82 6.07 6.65
CA PRO A 171 9.33 7.27 5.97
C PRO A 171 9.34 8.57 6.80
N ILE A 172 9.51 8.51 8.13
CA ILE A 172 9.35 9.69 8.99
C ILE A 172 10.43 10.76 8.72
N SER A 173 11.68 10.34 8.55
CA SER A 173 12.79 11.26 8.24
C SER A 173 12.57 12.03 6.94
N ASP A 174 12.03 11.37 5.90
CA ASP A 174 11.81 12.00 4.60
C ASP A 174 10.73 13.06 4.66
N GLU A 175 9.65 12.79 5.40
CA GLU A 175 8.56 13.73 5.57
C GLU A 175 8.97 14.92 6.43
N PHE A 176 9.66 14.70 7.54
CA PHE A 176 10.16 15.80 8.39
C PHE A 176 11.26 16.61 7.71
N ARG A 177 12.06 16.00 6.83
CA ARG A 177 13.02 16.73 5.98
C ARG A 177 12.30 17.72 5.05
N ARG A 178 11.16 17.33 4.47
CA ARG A 178 10.34 18.23 3.66
C ARG A 178 9.76 19.36 4.49
N VAL A 179 9.22 19.07 5.68
CA VAL A 179 8.72 20.11 6.60
C VAL A 179 9.81 21.13 6.94
N VAL A 180 11.00 20.65 7.30
CA VAL A 180 12.14 21.52 7.62
C VAL A 180 12.55 22.37 6.42
N GLN A 181 12.59 21.79 5.21
CA GLN A 181 12.89 22.52 3.98
C GLN A 181 11.83 23.58 3.67
N GLU A 182 10.54 23.26 3.80
CA GLU A 182 9.44 24.21 3.62
C GLU A 182 9.57 25.40 4.58
N MET A 183 9.87 25.12 5.86
CA MET A 183 10.09 26.17 6.86
C MET A 183 11.35 27.01 6.59
N GLN A 184 12.44 26.41 6.12
CA GLN A 184 13.67 27.12 5.72
C GLN A 184 13.44 28.02 4.50
N LEU A 185 12.49 27.67 3.63
CA LEU A 185 12.03 28.50 2.50
C LEU A 185 11.07 29.63 2.92
N GLY A 186 10.74 29.75 4.22
CA GLY A 186 9.89 30.79 4.75
C GLY A 186 8.41 30.43 4.86
N ILE A 187 8.02 29.17 4.58
CA ILE A 187 6.64 28.71 4.79
C ILE A 187 6.39 28.63 6.30
N PRO A 188 5.26 29.18 6.81
CA PRO A 188 4.89 29.06 8.21
C PRO A 188 4.86 27.60 8.67
N MET A 189 5.24 27.34 9.93
CA MET A 189 5.26 25.99 10.50
C MET A 189 3.90 25.30 10.40
N GLU A 190 2.82 26.04 10.64
CA GLU A 190 1.46 25.55 10.58
C GLU A 190 1.13 25.00 9.19
N ASP A 191 1.42 25.76 8.14
CA ASP A 191 1.19 25.36 6.75
C ASP A 191 2.06 24.15 6.35
N ALA A 192 3.34 24.16 6.77
CA ALA A 192 4.26 23.06 6.50
C ALA A 192 3.81 21.75 7.18
N LEU A 193 3.29 21.82 8.40
CA LEU A 193 2.72 20.67 9.11
C LEU A 193 1.37 20.23 8.51
N GLU A 194 0.53 21.17 8.04
CA GLU A 194 -0.68 20.81 7.30
C GLU A 194 -0.36 20.10 5.99
N HIS A 195 0.67 20.54 5.27
CA HIS A 195 1.15 19.83 4.08
C HIS A 195 1.60 18.40 4.41
N LEU A 196 2.27 18.21 5.54
CA LEU A 196 2.64 16.87 6.02
C LEU A 196 1.38 16.01 6.25
N LEU A 197 0.35 16.55 6.93
CA LEU A 197 -0.88 15.82 7.22
C LEU A 197 -1.65 15.43 5.94
N ARG A 198 -1.65 16.29 4.92
CA ARG A 198 -2.22 15.97 3.61
C ARG A 198 -1.54 14.79 2.92
N ARG A 199 -0.21 14.61 3.15
CA ARG A 199 0.57 13.48 2.61
C ARG A 199 0.42 12.22 3.45
N ILE A 200 0.45 12.35 4.77
CA ILE A 200 0.35 11.26 5.75
C ILE A 200 -0.95 11.42 6.53
N ASN A 201 -1.97 10.65 6.16
CA ASN A 201 -3.28 10.69 6.80
C ASN A 201 -3.29 9.78 8.04
N SER A 202 -2.60 10.21 9.11
CA SER A 202 -2.53 9.53 10.41
C SER A 202 -3.29 10.32 11.46
N GLU A 203 -4.20 9.68 12.18
CA GLU A 203 -4.96 10.30 13.28
C GLU A 203 -4.03 10.69 14.45
N ASP A 204 -3.04 9.87 14.74
CA ASP A 204 -2.07 10.16 15.81
C ASP A 204 -1.16 11.35 15.42
N LEU A 205 -0.79 11.48 14.15
CA LEU A 205 -0.05 12.65 13.65
C LEU A 205 -0.89 13.94 13.73
N ASP A 206 -2.17 13.88 13.38
CA ASP A 206 -3.10 15.01 13.45
C ASP A 206 -3.20 15.55 14.90
N LEU A 207 -3.32 14.63 15.86
CA LEU A 207 -3.30 14.98 17.28
C LEU A 207 -2.00 15.71 17.68
N VAL A 208 -0.85 15.22 17.21
CA VAL A 208 0.46 15.84 17.47
C VAL A 208 0.56 17.24 16.85
N ILE A 209 0.16 17.39 15.59
CA ILE A 209 0.18 18.67 14.88
C ILE A 209 -0.74 19.69 15.55
N THR A 210 -1.94 19.27 15.91
CA THR A 210 -2.89 20.11 16.64
C THR A 210 -2.29 20.57 17.98
N ALA A 211 -1.66 19.67 18.73
CA ALA A 211 -1.00 20.02 20.00
C ALA A 211 0.14 21.03 19.80
N ILE A 212 0.96 20.86 18.75
CA ILE A 212 2.03 21.81 18.42
C ILE A 212 1.48 23.20 18.10
N ASN A 213 0.43 23.27 17.28
CA ASN A 213 -0.17 24.54 16.86
C ASN A 213 -0.84 25.25 18.04
N VAL A 214 -1.65 24.54 18.84
CA VAL A 214 -2.30 25.11 20.03
C VAL A 214 -1.27 25.61 21.02
N GLN A 215 -0.21 24.84 21.30
CA GLN A 215 0.81 25.22 22.27
C GLN A 215 1.63 26.43 21.84
N ARG A 216 1.77 26.62 20.51
CA ARG A 216 2.43 27.81 19.96
C ARG A 216 1.57 29.07 20.10
N GLU A 217 0.24 28.95 19.99
CA GLU A 217 -0.69 30.08 20.13
C GLU A 217 -0.92 30.48 21.58
N VAL A 218 -1.18 29.49 22.44
CA VAL A 218 -1.52 29.72 23.86
C VAL A 218 -0.27 29.93 24.68
N GLY A 219 0.87 29.40 24.26
CA GLY A 219 2.08 29.32 25.05
C GLY A 219 2.01 28.17 26.05
N GLY A 220 3.16 27.67 26.47
CA GLY A 220 3.25 26.60 27.46
C GLY A 220 4.38 25.62 27.17
N ASN A 221 4.40 24.53 27.92
CA ASN A 221 5.44 23.50 27.79
C ASN A 221 5.11 22.48 26.73
N LEU A 222 5.54 22.72 25.48
CA LEU A 222 5.33 21.80 24.36
C LEU A 222 5.91 20.41 24.66
N ALA A 223 7.07 20.33 25.32
CA ALA A 223 7.71 19.06 25.64
C ALA A 223 6.83 18.17 26.54
N GLU A 224 6.14 18.76 27.51
CA GLU A 224 5.25 18.02 28.41
C GLU A 224 4.02 17.46 27.71
N ILE A 225 3.42 18.25 26.81
CA ILE A 225 2.26 17.80 26.01
C ILE A 225 2.67 16.68 25.06
N LEU A 226 3.78 16.82 24.32
CA LEU A 226 4.28 15.78 23.42
C LEU A 226 4.68 14.50 24.16
N ASP A 227 5.22 14.61 25.38
CA ASP A 227 5.54 13.46 26.23
C ASP A 227 4.27 12.70 26.64
N THR A 228 3.21 13.42 27.03
CA THR A 228 1.91 12.85 27.37
C THR A 228 1.28 12.12 26.16
N ILE A 229 1.33 12.75 24.98
CA ILE A 229 0.85 12.12 23.73
C ILE A 229 1.67 10.88 23.42
N SER A 230 3.01 10.95 23.51
CA SER A 230 3.91 9.82 23.29
C SER A 230 3.60 8.65 24.21
N TYR A 231 3.37 8.93 25.51
CA TYR A 231 2.97 7.90 26.47
C TYR A 231 1.64 7.25 26.08
N THR A 232 0.64 8.06 25.73
CA THR A 232 -0.70 7.58 25.36
C THR A 232 -0.64 6.69 24.11
N ILE A 233 0.11 7.08 23.08
CA ILE A 233 0.28 6.28 21.85
C ILE A 233 0.96 4.95 22.17
N ARG A 234 2.03 4.95 22.95
CA ARG A 234 2.74 3.73 23.34
C ARG A 234 1.87 2.80 24.17
N GLU A 235 1.10 3.34 25.10
CA GLU A 235 0.20 2.55 25.94
C GLU A 235 -0.91 1.91 25.10
N ARG A 236 -1.48 2.65 24.13
CA ARG A 236 -2.45 2.10 23.17
C ARG A 236 -1.85 0.94 22.34
N VAL A 237 -0.62 1.08 21.85
CA VAL A 237 0.08 0.01 21.11
C VAL A 237 0.33 -1.19 22.01
N ARG A 238 0.73 -0.98 23.26
CA ARG A 238 0.96 -2.04 24.25
C ARG A 238 -0.32 -2.84 24.52
N ILE A 239 -1.43 -2.14 24.82
CA ILE A 239 -2.72 -2.76 25.09
C ILE A 239 -3.20 -3.57 23.90
N LYS A 240 -3.10 -3.01 22.66
CA LYS A 240 -3.43 -3.76 21.43
C LYS A 240 -2.58 -5.01 21.27
N GLY A 241 -1.30 -4.95 21.62
CA GLY A 241 -0.40 -6.10 21.60
C GLY A 241 -0.77 -7.17 22.63
N GLU A 242 -1.11 -6.78 23.86
CA GLU A 242 -1.56 -7.69 24.91
C GLU A 242 -2.87 -8.40 24.52
N ILE A 243 -3.84 -7.66 23.99
CA ILE A 243 -5.09 -8.23 23.51
C ILE A 243 -4.85 -9.20 22.35
N ALA A 244 -3.99 -8.83 21.38
CA ALA A 244 -3.63 -9.71 20.29
C ALA A 244 -2.97 -11.02 20.79
N ALA A 245 -2.13 -10.95 21.82
CA ALA A 245 -1.49 -12.11 22.42
C ALA A 245 -2.51 -12.99 23.16
N LEU A 246 -3.38 -12.41 23.98
CA LEU A 246 -4.43 -13.13 24.70
C LEU A 246 -5.45 -13.80 23.77
N THR A 247 -5.79 -13.13 22.68
CA THR A 247 -6.73 -13.66 21.69
C THR A 247 -6.10 -14.65 20.71
N ALA A 248 -4.76 -14.71 20.62
CA ALA A 248 -4.07 -15.63 19.71
C ALA A 248 -4.38 -17.10 20.00
N GLN A 249 -4.47 -17.49 21.28
CA GLN A 249 -4.83 -18.85 21.69
C GLN A 249 -6.25 -19.19 21.23
N GLY A 250 -7.21 -18.29 21.43
CA GLY A 250 -8.59 -18.48 20.99
C GLY A 250 -8.71 -18.64 19.48
N ARG A 251 -7.95 -17.84 18.72
CA ARG A 251 -7.88 -17.95 17.24
C ARG A 251 -7.29 -19.28 16.79
N ALA A 252 -6.20 -19.72 17.42
CA ALA A 252 -5.57 -21.01 17.10
C ALA A 252 -6.55 -22.17 17.38
N THR A 253 -7.23 -22.15 18.52
CA THR A 253 -8.25 -23.15 18.87
C THR A 253 -9.41 -23.15 17.88
N ALA A 254 -9.89 -21.98 17.44
CA ALA A 254 -10.94 -21.87 16.43
C ALA A 254 -10.54 -22.53 15.10
N TRP A 255 -9.29 -22.33 14.66
CA TRP A 255 -8.76 -22.96 13.46
C TRP A 255 -8.68 -24.49 13.59
N VAL A 256 -8.22 -25.00 14.73
CA VAL A 256 -8.14 -26.44 14.99
C VAL A 256 -9.53 -27.07 14.97
N ILE A 257 -10.50 -26.48 15.68
CA ILE A 257 -11.88 -26.98 15.73
C ILE A 257 -12.54 -26.95 14.34
N ALA A 258 -12.32 -25.89 13.55
CA ALA A 258 -12.87 -25.79 12.20
C ALA A 258 -12.21 -26.76 11.21
N ALA A 259 -10.94 -27.08 11.39
CA ALA A 259 -10.21 -28.00 10.55
C ALA A 259 -10.57 -29.49 10.85
N LEU A 260 -11.00 -29.79 12.05
CA LEU A 260 -11.25 -31.18 12.53
C LEU A 260 -12.28 -31.94 11.69
N PRO A 261 -13.46 -31.40 11.34
CA PRO A 261 -14.43 -32.07 10.47
C PRO A 261 -13.87 -32.32 9.05
N ILE A 262 -13.09 -31.37 8.52
CA ILE A 262 -12.48 -31.48 7.19
C ILE A 262 -11.44 -32.60 7.19
N LEU A 263 -10.60 -32.63 8.22
CA LEU A 263 -9.57 -33.65 8.39
C LEU A 263 -10.20 -35.05 8.58
N LEU A 264 -11.31 -35.13 9.31
CA LEU A 264 -12.04 -36.36 9.51
C LEU A 264 -12.64 -36.92 8.21
N VAL A 265 -13.26 -36.06 7.40
CA VAL A 265 -13.77 -36.45 6.07
C VAL A 265 -12.65 -36.90 5.17
N LEU A 266 -11.50 -36.20 5.19
CA LEU A 266 -10.32 -36.59 4.43
C LEU A 266 -9.78 -37.96 4.87
N LEU A 267 -9.68 -38.19 6.18
CA LEU A 267 -9.25 -39.47 6.74
C LEU A 267 -10.20 -40.63 6.37
N LEU A 268 -11.51 -40.40 6.47
CA LEU A 268 -12.51 -41.38 6.04
C LEU A 268 -12.42 -41.66 4.55
N PHE A 269 -12.16 -40.67 3.74
CA PHE A 269 -11.96 -40.86 2.30
C PHE A 269 -10.73 -41.71 1.96
N LEU A 270 -9.64 -41.57 2.76
CA LEU A 270 -8.42 -42.36 2.59
C LEU A 270 -8.60 -43.80 3.09
N LEU A 271 -9.30 -44.02 4.21
CA LEU A 271 -9.50 -45.34 4.82
C LEU A 271 -10.61 -46.13 4.12
N ASN A 272 -11.70 -45.48 3.77
CA ASN A 272 -12.87 -46.11 3.17
C ASN A 272 -13.53 -45.17 2.15
N ARG A 273 -12.98 -45.18 0.95
CA ARG A 273 -13.47 -44.36 -0.16
C ARG A 273 -14.90 -44.63 -0.54
N GLU A 274 -15.35 -45.90 -0.44
CA GLU A 274 -16.70 -46.30 -0.79
C GLU A 274 -17.73 -45.68 0.13
N TYR A 275 -17.44 -45.57 1.42
CA TYR A 275 -18.30 -44.93 2.39
C TYR A 275 -18.58 -43.46 2.07
N VAL A 276 -17.55 -42.71 1.73
CA VAL A 276 -17.70 -41.30 1.37
C VAL A 276 -18.38 -41.14 0.02
N MET A 277 -18.09 -42.03 -0.95
CA MET A 277 -18.72 -42.00 -2.27
C MET A 277 -20.22 -42.36 -2.23
N GLN A 278 -20.71 -43.01 -1.18
CA GLN A 278 -22.15 -43.29 -0.98
C GLN A 278 -23.00 -42.02 -0.93
N PHE A 279 -22.46 -40.91 -0.44
CA PHE A 279 -23.15 -39.61 -0.44
C PHE A 279 -23.36 -39.02 -1.85
N PHE A 280 -22.60 -39.50 -2.84
CA PHE A 280 -22.64 -39.03 -4.23
C PHE A 280 -23.36 -40.00 -5.17
N ASN A 281 -23.75 -41.20 -4.71
CA ASN A 281 -24.46 -42.18 -5.54
C ASN A 281 -25.83 -41.65 -5.97
N PRO A 282 -26.31 -41.99 -7.17
CA PRO A 282 -27.59 -41.52 -7.71
C PRO A 282 -28.79 -41.75 -6.82
N GLU A 283 -28.80 -42.87 -6.08
CA GLU A 283 -29.91 -43.25 -5.16
C GLU A 283 -29.93 -42.44 -3.87
N THR A 284 -28.78 -42.04 -3.35
CA THR A 284 -28.63 -41.32 -2.06
C THR A 284 -28.33 -39.85 -2.22
N ARG A 285 -27.99 -39.40 -3.44
CA ARG A 285 -27.59 -38.02 -3.74
C ARG A 285 -28.62 -36.97 -3.30
N SER A 286 -29.92 -37.28 -3.39
CA SER A 286 -30.99 -36.34 -3.05
C SER A 286 -30.98 -35.97 -1.54
N CYS A 287 -30.50 -36.86 -0.68
CA CYS A 287 -30.32 -36.59 0.75
C CYS A 287 -28.87 -36.29 1.14
N GLY A 288 -27.88 -36.94 0.46
CA GLY A 288 -26.47 -36.84 0.81
C GLY A 288 -25.89 -35.45 0.60
N ILE A 289 -26.17 -34.81 -0.55
CA ILE A 289 -25.68 -33.48 -0.88
C ILE A 289 -26.24 -32.40 0.07
N PRO A 290 -27.58 -32.35 0.35
CA PRO A 290 -28.14 -31.40 1.31
C PRO A 290 -27.53 -31.52 2.73
N ILE A 291 -27.26 -32.73 3.18
CA ILE A 291 -26.64 -32.98 4.50
C ILE A 291 -25.21 -32.43 4.53
N LEU A 292 -24.41 -32.69 3.48
CA LEU A 292 -23.04 -32.14 3.38
C LEU A 292 -23.03 -30.61 3.32
N VAL A 293 -23.97 -30.02 2.57
CA VAL A 293 -24.11 -28.58 2.49
C VAL A 293 -24.49 -27.97 3.85
N LEU A 294 -25.47 -28.62 4.54
CA LEU A 294 -25.87 -28.18 5.88
C LEU A 294 -24.71 -28.27 6.88
N ALA A 295 -23.96 -29.37 6.87
CA ALA A 295 -22.78 -29.55 7.71
C ALA A 295 -21.71 -28.45 7.40
N GLY A 296 -21.46 -28.17 6.14
CA GLY A 296 -20.56 -27.09 5.71
C GLY A 296 -21.00 -25.72 6.24
N ILE A 297 -22.29 -25.42 6.12
CA ILE A 297 -22.86 -24.15 6.62
C ILE A 297 -22.70 -24.08 8.16
N MET A 298 -22.93 -25.15 8.87
CA MET A 298 -22.75 -25.19 10.34
C MET A 298 -21.30 -24.97 10.75
N VAL A 299 -20.33 -25.58 10.05
CA VAL A 299 -18.90 -25.37 10.31
C VAL A 299 -18.50 -23.91 10.03
N ILE A 300 -18.92 -23.35 8.89
CA ILE A 300 -18.64 -21.95 8.53
C ILE A 300 -19.28 -20.98 9.53
N SER A 301 -20.53 -21.19 9.91
CA SER A 301 -21.22 -20.32 10.86
C SER A 301 -20.59 -20.39 12.26
N GLY A 302 -20.21 -21.58 12.73
CA GLY A 302 -19.49 -21.77 13.98
C GLY A 302 -18.12 -21.10 13.98
N PHE A 303 -17.36 -21.25 12.90
CA PHE A 303 -16.07 -20.57 12.72
C PHE A 303 -16.23 -19.04 12.74
N TYR A 304 -17.21 -18.51 12.01
CA TYR A 304 -17.50 -17.08 11.99
C TYR A 304 -17.90 -16.54 13.34
N ALA A 305 -18.78 -17.25 14.06
CA ALA A 305 -19.20 -16.88 15.41
C ALA A 305 -17.99 -16.85 16.37
N THR A 306 -17.13 -17.86 16.33
CA THR A 306 -15.92 -17.92 17.16
C THR A 306 -14.96 -16.77 16.82
N GLN A 307 -14.75 -16.48 15.54
CA GLN A 307 -13.92 -15.35 15.11
C GLN A 307 -14.47 -14.01 15.60
N LYS A 308 -15.78 -13.82 15.57
CA LYS A 308 -16.44 -12.60 16.04
C LYS A 308 -16.35 -12.41 17.55
N ILE A 309 -16.46 -13.51 18.32
CA ILE A 309 -16.33 -13.47 19.79
C ILE A 309 -14.88 -13.15 20.20
N VAL A 310 -13.90 -13.67 19.44
CA VAL A 310 -12.46 -13.47 19.72
C VAL A 310 -11.98 -12.11 19.20
N ALA A 311 -12.64 -11.49 18.21
CA ALA A 311 -12.33 -10.16 17.73
C ALA A 311 -12.85 -9.12 18.73
N ILE A 312 -11.97 -8.58 19.57
CA ILE A 312 -12.24 -7.42 20.43
C ILE A 312 -11.81 -6.19 19.67
N ASP A 313 -12.78 -5.38 19.22
CA ASP A 313 -12.52 -4.05 18.63
C ASP A 313 -12.29 -3.03 19.76
N ILE A 314 -11.13 -2.34 19.71
CA ILE A 314 -10.73 -1.23 20.59
C ILE A 314 -10.37 -0.04 19.75
#